data_a183a6a1cf3fd567c1820ff78ca807a9
#
_entry.id   a183a6a1cf3fd567c1820ff78ca807a9
#
_cell.length_a   1.000
_cell.length_b   1.000
_cell.length_c   1.000
_cell.angle_alpha   90.00
_cell.angle_beta   90.00
_cell.angle_gamma   90.00
#
_symmetry.space_group_name_H-M   'P 1'
#
loop_
_entity.id
_entity.type
_entity.pdbx_description
1 polymer ?
#
loop_
_entity_poly.entity_id
_entity_poly.type
_entity_poly.pdbx_seq_one_letter_code
_entity_poly.pdbx_strand_id
1 'polypeptide(L)'
;PLSGQWSALNKWLNINENTIFENITNEYILFGEWCYATHSIKYDALPDWFVAFDIFDKKENKFFSVQRRNEMIEKMGLYKVPMLGKGKYSLDQLMEFIGDSQYGNGPSEGIYLRQDEGAYLKYRAKIVRKGFKQKIDQHWTKGKIQHNKIKY
;
A
#
# COMPACT_ATOMS: atom_id res chain seq x y z
N PRO A 1 -9.85 -9.49 24.42
CA PRO A 1 -8.47 -9.54 23.88
C PRO A 1 -8.52 -9.55 22.36
N LEU A 2 -7.67 -8.74 21.72
CA LEU A 2 -7.51 -8.76 20.26
C LEU A 2 -6.93 -10.12 19.83
N SER A 3 -7.45 -10.71 18.77
CA SER A 3 -6.99 -12.00 18.24
C SER A 3 -6.66 -11.90 16.74
N GLY A 4 -5.91 -12.88 16.23
CA GLY A 4 -5.56 -12.97 14.82
C GLY A 4 -4.80 -11.74 14.31
N GLN A 5 -5.20 -11.22 13.15
CA GLN A 5 -4.54 -10.08 12.51
C GLN A 5 -4.54 -8.80 13.34
N TRP A 6 -5.54 -8.60 14.19
CA TRP A 6 -5.63 -7.40 15.04
C TRP A 6 -4.62 -7.41 16.19
N SER A 7 -4.30 -8.61 16.73
CA SER A 7 -3.21 -8.75 17.71
C SER A 7 -1.85 -8.45 17.05
N ALA A 8 -1.64 -8.91 15.80
CA ALA A 8 -0.44 -8.60 15.05
C ALA A 8 -0.31 -7.10 14.74
N LEU A 9 -1.43 -6.45 14.35
CA LEU A 9 -1.46 -5.00 14.12
C LEU A 9 -1.11 -4.22 15.39
N ASN A 10 -1.67 -4.61 16.54
CA ASN A 10 -1.37 -3.93 17.79
C ASN A 10 0.11 -4.04 18.17
N LYS A 11 0.72 -5.22 17.98
CA LYS A 11 2.16 -5.40 18.20
C LYS A 11 3.00 -4.53 17.27
N TRP A 12 2.62 -4.48 16.00
CA TRP A 12 3.29 -3.67 15.00
C TRP A 12 3.17 -2.17 15.33
N LEU A 13 1.99 -1.72 15.73
CA LEU A 13 1.76 -0.33 16.16
C LEU A 13 2.62 0.04 17.36
N ASN A 14 2.68 -0.80 18.40
CA ASN A 14 3.51 -0.53 19.58
C ASN A 14 5.01 -0.36 19.26
N ILE A 15 5.48 -0.96 18.17
CA ILE A 15 6.87 -0.81 17.72
C ILE A 15 7.07 0.50 16.94
N ASN A 16 6.08 0.91 16.15
CA ASN A 16 6.22 2.00 15.18
C ASN A 16 5.52 3.30 15.60
N GLU A 17 4.70 3.29 16.64
CA GLU A 17 3.84 4.43 17.00
C GLU A 17 4.62 5.72 17.26
N ASN A 18 5.77 5.66 17.95
CA ASN A 18 6.56 6.84 18.25
C ASN A 18 7.00 7.56 16.99
N THR A 19 7.62 6.84 16.04
CA THR A 19 8.10 7.43 14.78
C THR A 19 6.95 7.89 13.89
N ILE A 20 5.80 7.21 13.94
CA ILE A 20 4.59 7.63 13.23
C ILE A 20 4.08 8.94 13.82
N PHE A 21 3.86 9.03 15.14
CA PHE A 21 3.29 10.20 15.78
C PHE A 21 4.22 11.42 15.80
N GLU A 22 5.53 11.23 15.75
CA GLU A 22 6.50 12.31 15.57
C GLU A 22 6.36 13.00 14.21
N ASN A 23 5.88 12.29 13.18
CA ASN A 23 5.81 12.79 11.80
C ASN A 23 4.37 13.02 11.31
N ILE A 24 3.41 12.19 11.75
CA ILE A 24 1.99 12.33 11.42
C ILE A 24 1.31 13.12 12.53
N THR A 25 1.21 14.43 12.33
CA THR A 25 0.48 15.34 13.22
C THR A 25 -1.03 15.21 13.01
N ASN A 26 -1.81 15.95 13.82
CA ASN A 26 -3.27 16.02 13.65
C ASN A 26 -3.73 16.58 12.28
N GLU A 27 -2.82 17.16 11.51
CA GLU A 27 -3.10 17.71 10.18
C GLU A 27 -3.03 16.66 9.07
N TYR A 28 -2.40 15.50 9.31
CA TYR A 28 -2.15 14.48 8.29
C TYR A 28 -2.88 13.18 8.60
N ILE A 29 -3.18 12.42 7.53
CA ILE A 29 -3.68 11.04 7.62
C ILE A 29 -2.75 10.15 6.79
N LEU A 30 -2.17 9.15 7.41
CA LEU A 30 -1.37 8.12 6.75
C LEU A 30 -2.28 7.00 6.24
N PHE A 31 -2.12 6.64 4.97
CA PHE A 31 -2.80 5.52 4.33
C PHE A 31 -1.82 4.42 3.95
N GLY A 32 -2.20 3.20 4.21
CA GLY A 32 -1.43 2.01 3.85
C GLY A 32 -2.29 0.75 3.84
N GLU A 33 -1.69 -0.34 3.37
CA GLU A 33 -2.30 -1.65 3.37
C GLU A 33 -1.75 -2.48 4.52
N TRP A 34 -2.64 -3.08 5.33
CA TRP A 34 -2.29 -4.08 6.32
C TRP A 34 -2.29 -5.47 5.66
N CYS A 35 -1.12 -5.95 5.29
CA CYS A 35 -0.93 -7.13 4.45
C CYS A 35 -0.76 -8.44 5.25
N TYR A 36 -1.11 -8.49 6.53
CA TYR A 36 -0.91 -9.69 7.36
C TYR A 36 -1.72 -10.88 6.88
N ALA A 37 -3.02 -10.69 6.63
CA ALA A 37 -3.90 -11.74 6.13
C ALA A 37 -3.89 -11.79 4.59
N THR A 38 -3.94 -13.00 4.04
CA THR A 38 -4.13 -13.21 2.61
C THR A 38 -5.59 -12.97 2.24
N HIS A 39 -5.84 -12.05 1.32
CA HIS A 39 -7.16 -11.81 0.74
C HIS A 39 -7.27 -12.47 -0.64
N SER A 40 -7.12 -11.68 -1.72
CA SER A 40 -7.24 -12.19 -3.09
C SER A 40 -5.91 -12.63 -3.69
N ILE A 41 -4.81 -12.02 -3.28
CA ILE A 41 -3.46 -12.33 -3.73
C ILE A 41 -2.64 -12.74 -2.51
N LYS A 42 -1.89 -13.83 -2.64
CA LYS A 42 -0.95 -14.28 -1.63
C LYS A 42 0.41 -13.61 -1.88
N TYR A 43 0.91 -12.95 -0.85
CA TYR A 43 2.25 -12.38 -0.84
C TYR A 43 3.17 -13.24 0.04
N ASP A 44 4.37 -13.57 -0.46
CA ASP A 44 5.36 -14.36 0.25
C ASP A 44 6.71 -13.63 0.42
N ALA A 45 6.80 -12.40 -0.05
CA ALA A 45 8.00 -11.57 0.00
C ALA A 45 7.67 -10.09 0.34
N LEU A 46 6.77 -9.85 1.28
CA LEU A 46 6.45 -8.49 1.75
C LEU A 46 7.65 -7.87 2.47
N PRO A 47 7.88 -6.56 2.34
CA PRO A 47 8.92 -5.86 3.11
C PRO A 47 8.52 -5.70 4.58
N ASP A 48 7.24 -5.56 4.88
CA ASP A 48 6.63 -5.47 6.21
C ASP A 48 5.12 -5.79 6.11
N TRP A 49 4.44 -5.92 7.24
CA TRP A 49 2.99 -6.11 7.33
C TRP A 49 2.20 -4.87 6.92
N PHE A 50 2.73 -3.68 7.14
CA PHE A 50 2.14 -2.41 6.73
C PHE A 50 2.95 -1.79 5.59
N VAL A 51 2.30 -1.57 4.45
CA VAL A 51 2.90 -0.92 3.29
C VAL A 51 2.17 0.39 3.02
N ALA A 52 2.83 1.50 3.28
CA ALA A 52 2.27 2.84 3.12
C ALA A 52 2.14 3.22 1.64
N PHE A 53 1.05 3.88 1.27
CA PHE A 53 0.85 4.29 -0.12
C PHE A 53 0.39 5.75 -0.28
N ASP A 54 -0.12 6.40 0.76
CA ASP A 54 -0.54 7.80 0.64
C ASP A 54 -0.50 8.56 1.97
N ILE A 55 -0.43 9.89 1.88
CA ILE A 55 -0.59 10.81 3.00
C ILE A 55 -1.52 11.94 2.55
N PHE A 56 -2.55 12.21 3.34
CA PHE A 56 -3.53 13.25 3.09
C PHE A 56 -3.31 14.43 4.05
N ASP A 57 -3.27 15.63 3.49
CA ASP A 57 -3.20 16.89 4.20
C ASP A 57 -4.62 17.43 4.41
N LYS A 58 -5.09 17.42 5.65
CA LYS A 58 -6.45 17.87 5.99
C LYS A 58 -6.64 19.37 5.81
N LYS A 59 -5.59 20.16 6.01
CA LYS A 59 -5.64 21.61 5.87
C LYS A 59 -5.76 22.01 4.40
N GLU A 60 -4.93 21.41 3.55
CA GLU A 60 -4.95 21.69 2.11
C GLU A 60 -6.02 20.88 1.35
N ASN A 61 -6.64 19.90 2.03
CA ASN A 61 -7.61 18.96 1.47
C ASN A 61 -7.07 18.23 0.23
N LYS A 62 -5.81 17.79 0.28
CA LYS A 62 -5.09 17.18 -0.83
C LYS A 62 -4.19 16.03 -0.36
N PHE A 63 -3.96 15.07 -1.24
CA PHE A 63 -2.92 14.08 -1.05
C PHE A 63 -1.55 14.65 -1.40
N PHE A 64 -0.51 14.23 -0.69
CA PHE A 64 0.86 14.60 -0.99
C PHE A 64 1.28 14.14 -2.38
N SER A 65 2.23 14.86 -2.98
CA SER A 65 2.98 14.34 -4.14
C SER A 65 3.75 13.08 -3.77
N VAL A 66 4.14 12.28 -4.77
CA VAL A 66 4.95 11.06 -4.56
C VAL A 66 6.25 11.38 -3.81
N GLN A 67 6.92 12.46 -4.17
CA GLN A 67 8.16 12.87 -3.51
C GLN A 67 7.94 13.18 -2.03
N ARG A 68 7.03 14.10 -1.72
CA ARG A 68 6.74 14.54 -0.34
C ARG A 68 6.26 13.37 0.54
N ARG A 69 5.39 12.53 -0.03
CA ARG A 69 4.90 11.31 0.62
C ARG A 69 6.06 10.36 0.97
N ASN A 70 6.92 10.07 -0.01
CA ASN A 70 8.02 9.14 0.19
C ASN A 70 9.01 9.63 1.25
N GLU A 71 9.38 10.90 1.22
CA GLU A 71 10.26 11.52 2.22
C GLU A 71 9.69 11.38 3.64
N MET A 72 8.38 11.56 3.80
CA MET A 72 7.74 11.42 5.11
C MET A 72 7.64 9.95 5.56
N ILE A 73 7.29 9.03 4.66
CA ILE A 73 7.26 7.58 4.95
C ILE A 73 8.65 7.09 5.36
N GLU A 74 9.71 7.54 4.68
CA GLU A 74 11.10 7.20 5.00
C GLU A 74 11.54 7.73 6.38
N LYS A 75 11.12 8.94 6.75
CA LYS A 75 11.37 9.50 8.10
C LYS A 75 10.72 8.68 9.21
N MET A 76 9.57 8.08 8.93
CA MET A 76 8.90 7.18 9.87
C MET A 76 9.53 5.78 9.91
N GLY A 77 10.50 5.47 9.05
CA GLY A 77 11.09 4.13 8.93
C GLY A 77 10.13 3.09 8.35
N LEU A 78 9.06 3.53 7.67
CA LEU A 78 8.05 2.64 7.11
C LEU A 78 8.36 2.27 5.66
N TYR A 79 7.83 1.14 5.24
CA TYR A 79 7.89 0.72 3.84
C TYR A 79 6.77 1.33 3.01
N LYS A 80 7.11 1.71 1.78
CA LYS A 80 6.18 2.30 0.80
C LYS A 80 5.95 1.37 -0.37
N VAL A 81 4.81 1.53 -1.04
CA VAL A 81 4.54 0.83 -2.31
C VAL A 81 5.63 1.14 -3.34
N PRO A 82 6.03 0.14 -4.16
CA PRO A 82 7.07 0.30 -5.17
C PRO A 82 6.61 1.27 -6.27
N MET A 83 7.56 2.03 -6.79
CA MET A 83 7.36 2.83 -8.00
C MET A 83 7.85 2.03 -9.21
N LEU A 84 6.95 1.72 -10.13
CA LEU A 84 7.25 0.91 -11.32
C LEU A 84 7.85 1.73 -12.45
N GLY A 85 7.51 3.02 -12.52
CA GLY A 85 8.03 3.91 -13.54
C GLY A 85 7.65 5.36 -13.31
N LYS A 86 8.36 6.28 -13.98
CA LYS A 86 8.10 7.71 -14.00
C LYS A 86 8.33 8.26 -15.40
N GLY A 87 7.34 8.93 -15.98
CA GLY A 87 7.46 9.49 -17.32
C GLY A 87 6.09 9.72 -17.96
N LYS A 88 6.11 9.84 -19.29
CA LYS A 88 4.92 9.88 -20.11
C LYS A 88 4.80 8.51 -20.80
N TYR A 89 3.65 7.89 -20.68
CA TYR A 89 3.40 6.54 -21.19
C TYR A 89 2.10 6.52 -22.00
N SER A 90 2.09 5.74 -23.08
CA SER A 90 0.85 5.33 -23.75
C SER A 90 0.10 4.30 -22.89
N LEU A 91 -1.16 4.05 -23.21
CA LEU A 91 -1.93 3.02 -22.51
C LEU A 91 -1.28 1.64 -22.63
N ASP A 92 -0.77 1.29 -23.83
CA ASP A 92 -0.12 0.00 -24.07
C ASP A 92 1.13 -0.15 -23.19
N GLN A 93 1.97 0.87 -23.11
CA GLN A 93 3.13 0.88 -22.20
C GLN A 93 2.73 0.77 -20.72
N LEU A 94 1.62 1.40 -20.33
CA LEU A 94 1.11 1.25 -18.96
C LEU A 94 0.63 -0.17 -18.68
N MET A 95 0.04 -0.83 -19.68
CA MET A 95 -0.37 -2.23 -19.55
C MET A 95 0.81 -3.19 -19.37
N GLU A 96 1.99 -2.88 -19.93
CA GLU A 96 3.23 -3.66 -19.74
C GLU A 96 3.73 -3.65 -18.29
N PHE A 97 3.41 -2.60 -17.51
CA PHE A 97 3.73 -2.57 -16.07
C PHE A 97 2.86 -3.53 -15.23
N ILE A 98 1.76 -4.05 -15.79
CA ILE A 98 0.91 -5.03 -15.12
C ILE A 98 1.50 -6.43 -15.34
N GLY A 99 2.47 -6.77 -14.54
CA GLY A 99 3.18 -8.05 -14.57
C GLY A 99 3.13 -8.75 -13.22
N ASP A 100 4.21 -9.45 -12.89
CA ASP A 100 4.35 -10.13 -11.62
C ASP A 100 4.44 -9.14 -10.45
N SER A 101 3.89 -9.54 -9.31
CA SER A 101 3.96 -8.77 -8.09
C SER A 101 5.42 -8.72 -7.58
N GLN A 102 5.84 -7.55 -7.08
CA GLN A 102 7.13 -7.44 -6.40
C GLN A 102 7.14 -8.07 -5.00
N TYR A 103 5.98 -8.49 -4.51
CA TYR A 103 5.80 -9.04 -3.17
C TYR A 103 5.53 -10.55 -3.15
N GLY A 104 5.69 -11.24 -4.28
CA GLY A 104 5.48 -12.67 -4.36
C GLY A 104 5.43 -13.23 -5.77
N ASN A 105 5.28 -14.55 -5.87
CA ASN A 105 5.20 -15.28 -7.12
C ASN A 105 3.77 -15.27 -7.66
N GLY A 106 3.44 -14.31 -8.48
CA GLY A 106 2.13 -14.23 -9.12
C GLY A 106 1.82 -12.85 -9.66
N PRO A 107 0.79 -12.74 -10.50
CA PRO A 107 0.47 -11.49 -11.16
C PRO A 107 -0.09 -10.46 -10.16
N SER A 108 0.33 -9.22 -10.34
CA SER A 108 -0.23 -8.08 -9.60
C SER A 108 -1.71 -7.86 -9.94
N GLU A 109 -2.45 -7.21 -9.07
CA GLU A 109 -3.84 -6.81 -9.33
C GLU A 109 -3.93 -5.79 -10.47
N GLY A 110 -2.99 -4.87 -10.52
CA GLY A 110 -2.95 -3.76 -11.45
C GLY A 110 -1.94 -2.71 -11.04
N ILE A 111 -2.05 -1.54 -11.62
CA ILE A 111 -1.19 -0.40 -11.32
C ILE A 111 -2.01 0.82 -10.91
N TYR A 112 -1.42 1.63 -10.07
CA TYR A 112 -1.96 2.90 -9.63
C TYR A 112 -1.16 4.04 -10.25
N LEU A 113 -1.85 4.92 -10.96
CA LEU A 113 -1.27 6.04 -11.69
C LEU A 113 -1.46 7.33 -10.90
N ARG A 114 -0.45 8.16 -10.91
CA ARG A 114 -0.48 9.47 -10.26
C ARG A 114 0.13 10.53 -11.17
N GLN A 115 -0.45 11.70 -11.15
CA GLN A 115 0.14 12.91 -11.69
C GLN A 115 0.15 13.95 -10.59
N ASP A 116 1.34 14.40 -10.23
CA ASP A 116 1.55 15.38 -9.19
C ASP A 116 1.73 16.78 -9.80
N GLU A 117 1.36 17.81 -9.03
CA GLU A 117 1.61 19.21 -9.31
C GLU A 117 2.16 19.87 -8.06
N GLY A 118 3.44 20.29 -8.12
CA GLY A 118 4.15 20.78 -6.95
C GLY A 118 4.21 19.75 -5.82
N ALA A 119 3.80 20.14 -4.63
CA ALA A 119 3.85 19.29 -3.44
C ALA A 119 2.65 18.33 -3.28
N TYR A 120 1.71 18.32 -4.23
CA TYR A 120 0.44 17.61 -4.08
C TYR A 120 0.06 16.79 -5.31
N LEU A 121 -0.76 15.77 -5.06
CA LEU A 121 -1.41 14.98 -6.11
C LEU A 121 -2.44 15.82 -6.86
N LYS A 122 -2.39 15.80 -8.20
CA LYS A 122 -3.37 16.47 -9.07
C LYS A 122 -4.40 15.50 -9.63
N TYR A 123 -3.93 14.41 -10.23
CA TYR A 123 -4.79 13.37 -10.81
C TYR A 123 -4.33 11.98 -10.42
N ARG A 124 -5.28 11.07 -10.37
CA ARG A 124 -5.02 9.66 -10.11
C ARG A 124 -5.95 8.76 -10.91
N ALA A 125 -5.46 7.57 -11.26
CA ALA A 125 -6.24 6.53 -11.91
C ALA A 125 -5.74 5.14 -11.47
N LYS A 126 -6.55 4.12 -11.68
CA LYS A 126 -6.18 2.71 -11.45
C LYS A 126 -6.45 1.93 -12.72
N ILE A 127 -5.48 1.12 -13.15
CA ILE A 127 -5.67 0.13 -14.20
C ILE A 127 -5.59 -1.23 -13.52
N VAL A 128 -6.66 -2.01 -13.65
CA VAL A 128 -6.77 -3.36 -13.07
C VAL A 128 -6.55 -4.39 -14.18
N ARG A 129 -5.82 -5.44 -13.86
CA ARG A 129 -5.54 -6.55 -14.78
C ARG A 129 -6.83 -7.18 -15.29
N LYS A 130 -6.91 -7.43 -16.60
CA LYS A 130 -8.05 -8.12 -17.22
C LYS A 130 -8.26 -9.50 -16.55
N GLY A 131 -9.50 -9.78 -16.19
CA GLY A 131 -9.85 -11.05 -15.51
C GLY A 131 -9.53 -11.10 -14.01
N PHE A 132 -8.98 -10.05 -13.42
CA PHE A 132 -8.89 -9.96 -11.97
C PHE A 132 -10.31 -9.77 -11.42
N LYS A 133 -10.86 -10.86 -10.93
CA LYS A 133 -12.09 -10.82 -10.12
C LYS A 133 -11.68 -10.97 -8.68
N GLN A 134 -12.04 -10.00 -7.88
CA GLN A 134 -12.00 -10.17 -6.43
C GLN A 134 -12.95 -11.32 -6.11
N LYS A 135 -12.43 -12.52 -5.87
CA LYS A 135 -13.22 -13.66 -5.46
C LYS A 135 -13.69 -13.42 -4.03
N ILE A 136 -14.84 -12.77 -3.90
CA ILE A 136 -15.59 -12.70 -2.65
C ILE A 136 -16.50 -13.95 -2.57
N ASP A 137 -16.00 -15.14 -2.90
CA ASP A 137 -16.80 -16.36 -2.84
C ASP A 137 -16.94 -16.92 -1.42
N GLN A 138 -16.04 -16.55 -0.51
CA GLN A 138 -16.19 -16.82 0.93
C GLN A 138 -15.66 -15.64 1.71
N HIS A 139 -16.48 -15.13 2.61
CA HIS A 139 -16.05 -14.09 3.52
C HIS A 139 -14.82 -14.62 4.29
N TRP A 140 -13.68 -13.97 4.15
CA TRP A 140 -12.38 -14.36 4.71
C TRP A 140 -12.42 -14.66 6.23
N THR A 141 -13.48 -14.20 6.91
CA THR A 141 -13.74 -14.49 8.34
C THR A 141 -14.32 -15.87 8.61
N LYS A 142 -14.76 -16.63 7.60
CA LYS A 142 -15.41 -17.96 7.77
C LYS A 142 -14.45 -19.15 7.72
N GLY A 143 -13.15 -18.94 7.48
CA GLY A 143 -12.13 -19.99 7.40
C GLY A 143 -10.91 -19.70 8.27
N LYS A 144 -9.93 -20.63 8.32
CA LYS A 144 -8.61 -20.34 8.90
C LYS A 144 -7.98 -19.23 8.09
N ILE A 145 -7.63 -18.13 8.76
CA ILE A 145 -6.89 -17.00 8.15
C ILE A 145 -5.58 -17.55 7.61
N GLN A 146 -5.36 -17.42 6.30
CA GLN A 146 -4.06 -17.64 5.69
C GLN A 146 -3.26 -16.36 5.82
N HIS A 147 -1.97 -16.50 6.14
CA HIS A 147 -1.10 -15.37 6.34
C HIS A 147 -0.17 -15.21 5.15
N ASN A 148 0.08 -13.98 4.77
CA ASN A 148 1.17 -13.61 3.89
C ASN A 148 2.52 -13.82 4.62
N LYS A 149 3.64 -13.58 3.93
CA LYS A 149 4.98 -13.72 4.51
C LYS A 149 5.81 -12.47 4.26
N ILE A 150 6.61 -12.11 5.25
CA ILE A 150 7.66 -11.10 5.12
C ILE A 150 8.91 -11.77 4.55
N LYS A 151 9.62 -11.05 3.68
CA LYS A 151 10.94 -11.45 3.20
C LYS A 151 11.96 -11.15 4.31
N TYR A 152 12.63 -12.17 4.79
CA TYR A 152 13.78 -12.06 5.70
C TYR A 152 15.08 -11.92 4.91
#